data_c75b54be36eb8589a8099528f86ed537
#
_entry.id   c75b54be36eb8589a8099528f86ed537
#
_cell.length_a   1.000
_cell.length_b   1.000
_cell.length_c   1.000
_cell.angle_alpha   90.00
_cell.angle_beta   90.00
_cell.angle_gamma   90.00
#
_symmetry.space_group_name_H-M   'P 1'
#
loop_
_entity.id
_entity.type
_entity.pdbx_description
1 polymer ?
#
loop_
_entity_poly.entity_id
_entity_poly.type
_entity_poly.pdbx_seq_one_letter_code
_entity_poly.pdbx_strand_id
1 'polypeptide(L)'
;MENKELRERMLSGKMYNDLSVELVQRREQAVFLTNDYNSTYGKPKEVREALLRKLLRCIGSSVHFEPNFRCEFGFNISIGNNFFANFDCIMLDGNLITIGDNVLLGP
;
A
#
# COMPACT_ATOMS: atom_id res chain seq x y z
N MET A 1 9.17 -1.58 -9.12
CA MET A 1 8.78 -1.21 -10.51
C MET A 1 10.02 -1.14 -11.37
N GLU A 2 10.03 -1.85 -12.50
CA GLU A 2 11.22 -2.01 -13.34
C GLU A 2 11.45 -0.84 -14.31
N ASN A 3 10.38 -0.20 -14.76
CA ASN A 3 10.50 0.92 -15.70
C ASN A 3 10.89 2.20 -14.97
N LYS A 4 12.18 2.52 -15.00
CA LYS A 4 12.73 3.68 -14.30
C LYS A 4 12.17 5.01 -14.82
N GLU A 5 12.01 5.15 -16.11
CA GLU A 5 11.48 6.37 -16.71
C GLU A 5 10.05 6.65 -16.23
N LEU A 6 9.20 5.63 -16.24
CA LEU A 6 7.84 5.74 -15.76
C LEU A 6 7.83 6.11 -14.27
N ARG A 7 8.68 5.44 -13.49
CA ARG A 7 8.81 5.72 -12.05
C ARG A 7 9.21 7.16 -11.78
N GLU A 8 10.20 7.65 -12.51
CA GLU A 8 10.66 9.03 -12.35
C GLU A 8 9.56 10.04 -12.70
N ARG A 9 8.80 9.79 -13.75
CA ARG A 9 7.66 10.65 -14.12
C ARG A 9 6.62 10.69 -13.01
N MET A 10 6.24 9.53 -12.46
CA MET A 10 5.26 9.47 -11.38
C MET A 10 5.73 10.28 -10.17
N LEU A 11 6.97 10.09 -9.75
CA LEU A 11 7.51 10.76 -8.56
C LEU A 11 7.76 12.24 -8.77
N SER A 12 8.00 12.68 -10.00
CA SER A 12 8.24 14.10 -10.32
C SER A 12 6.96 14.92 -10.43
N GLY A 13 5.80 14.29 -10.43
CA GLY A 13 4.52 14.96 -10.64
C GLY A 13 4.19 15.26 -12.09
N LYS A 14 5.03 14.83 -13.04
CA LYS A 14 4.76 14.99 -14.46
C LYS A 14 3.66 14.04 -14.91
N MET A 15 3.00 14.39 -16.02
CA MET A 15 2.00 13.49 -16.61
C MET A 15 2.65 12.18 -17.03
N TYR A 16 1.94 11.09 -16.77
CA TYR A 16 2.33 9.76 -17.20
C TYR A 16 1.09 8.98 -17.63
N ASN A 17 1.29 7.92 -18.40
CA ASN A 17 0.20 7.07 -18.86
C ASN A 17 -0.13 6.06 -17.75
N ASP A 18 -1.18 6.34 -16.97
CA ASP A 18 -1.62 5.46 -15.88
C ASP A 18 -2.33 4.19 -16.38
N LEU A 19 -2.58 4.09 -17.68
CA LEU A 19 -3.12 2.89 -18.33
C LEU A 19 -2.04 2.09 -19.06
N SER A 20 -0.75 2.40 -18.82
CA SER A 20 0.33 1.58 -19.35
C SER A 20 0.22 0.14 -18.82
N VAL A 21 0.71 -0.81 -19.62
CA VAL A 21 0.61 -2.24 -19.28
C VAL A 21 1.19 -2.51 -17.90
N GLU A 22 2.35 -1.92 -17.58
CA GLU A 22 3.00 -2.12 -16.28
C GLU A 22 2.11 -1.66 -15.13
N LEU A 23 1.53 -0.46 -15.23
CA LEU A 23 0.69 0.08 -14.15
C LEU A 23 -0.63 -0.69 -14.00
N VAL A 24 -1.23 -1.11 -15.10
CA VAL A 24 -2.42 -1.95 -15.05
C VAL A 24 -2.13 -3.26 -14.30
N GLN A 25 -1.01 -3.90 -14.62
CA GLN A 25 -0.60 -5.14 -13.95
C GLN A 25 -0.31 -4.92 -12.46
N ARG A 26 0.33 -3.82 -12.12
CA ARG A 26 0.62 -3.51 -10.70
C ARG A 26 -0.66 -3.22 -9.92
N ARG A 27 -1.67 -2.56 -10.53
CA ARG A 27 -2.99 -2.39 -9.90
C ARG A 27 -3.67 -3.72 -9.64
N GLU A 28 -3.64 -4.63 -10.61
CA GLU A 28 -4.21 -5.97 -10.44
C GLU A 28 -3.53 -6.71 -9.29
N GLN A 29 -2.20 -6.64 -9.21
CA GLN A 29 -1.46 -7.23 -8.10
C GLN A 29 -1.89 -6.64 -6.76
N ALA A 30 -2.10 -5.32 -6.70
CA ALA A 30 -2.56 -4.66 -5.47
C ALA A 30 -3.96 -5.15 -5.07
N VAL A 31 -4.84 -5.40 -6.02
CA VAL A 31 -6.16 -5.97 -5.74
C VAL A 31 -6.01 -7.34 -5.06
N PHE A 32 -5.18 -8.23 -5.61
CA PHE A 32 -4.94 -9.55 -5.02
C PHE A 32 -4.38 -9.45 -3.61
N LEU A 33 -3.35 -8.63 -3.43
CA LEU A 33 -2.66 -8.54 -2.14
C LEU A 33 -3.54 -7.89 -1.06
N THR A 34 -4.32 -6.86 -1.41
CA THR A 34 -5.25 -6.27 -0.44
C THR A 34 -6.40 -7.21 -0.11
N ASN A 35 -6.92 -7.97 -1.08
CA ASN A 35 -7.93 -8.98 -0.80
C ASN A 35 -7.38 -10.06 0.14
N ASP A 36 -6.16 -10.54 -0.10
CA ASP A 36 -5.52 -11.51 0.78
C ASP A 36 -5.36 -10.94 2.19
N TYR A 37 -4.87 -9.72 2.30
CA TYR A 37 -4.68 -9.09 3.60
C TYR A 37 -6.00 -8.96 4.35
N ASN A 38 -7.05 -8.47 3.68
CA ASN A 38 -8.35 -8.29 4.32
C ASN A 38 -8.94 -9.62 4.80
N SER A 39 -8.68 -10.72 4.08
CA SER A 39 -9.16 -12.05 4.45
C SER A 39 -8.43 -12.64 5.66
N THR A 40 -7.30 -12.08 6.06
CA THR A 40 -6.53 -12.56 7.22
C THR A 40 -6.96 -11.93 8.53
N TYR A 41 -8.06 -11.19 8.58
CA TYR A 41 -8.53 -10.56 9.82
C TYR A 41 -8.73 -11.63 10.90
N GLY A 42 -8.13 -11.38 12.06
CA GLY A 42 -8.12 -12.38 13.16
C GLY A 42 -6.98 -13.38 13.12
N LYS A 43 -6.19 -13.40 12.05
CA LYS A 43 -4.97 -14.23 12.00
C LYS A 43 -3.82 -13.55 12.76
N PRO A 44 -2.74 -14.30 13.09
CA PRO A 44 -1.62 -13.73 13.81
C PRO A 44 -1.02 -12.52 13.08
N LYS A 45 -0.54 -11.58 13.87
CA LYS A 45 0.09 -10.34 13.40
C LYS A 45 1.20 -10.60 12.38
N GLU A 46 2.02 -11.62 12.61
CA GLU A 46 3.15 -11.95 11.73
C GLU A 46 2.68 -12.34 10.33
N VAL A 47 1.58 -13.06 10.23
CA VAL A 47 0.98 -13.46 8.95
C VAL A 47 0.49 -12.24 8.20
N ARG A 48 -0.20 -11.36 8.90
CA ARG A 48 -0.78 -10.16 8.31
C ARG A 48 0.29 -9.16 7.87
N GLU A 49 1.31 -8.93 8.71
CA GLU A 49 2.38 -8.01 8.37
C GLU A 49 3.26 -8.52 7.22
N ALA A 50 3.41 -9.84 7.09
CA ALA A 50 4.13 -10.41 5.96
C ALA A 50 3.46 -10.05 4.62
N LEU A 51 2.13 -10.02 4.57
CA LEU A 51 1.41 -9.60 3.37
C LEU A 51 1.58 -8.11 3.11
N LEU A 52 1.57 -7.28 4.16
CA LEU A 52 1.82 -5.85 4.00
C LEU A 52 3.23 -5.58 3.45
N ARG A 53 4.23 -6.37 3.87
CA ARG A 53 5.59 -6.22 3.35
C ARG A 53 5.72 -6.58 1.89
N LYS A 54 4.87 -7.47 1.37
CA LYS A 54 4.81 -7.77 -0.06
C LYS A 54 4.15 -6.64 -0.84
N LEU A 55 3.17 -5.99 -0.25
CA LEU A 55 2.34 -4.99 -0.92
C LEU A 55 2.97 -3.61 -0.86
N LEU A 56 3.40 -3.19 0.34
CA LEU A 56 3.83 -1.83 0.60
C LEU A 56 5.35 -1.69 0.41
N ARG A 57 5.78 -0.46 0.16
CA ARG A 57 7.21 -0.15 0.02
C ARG A 57 7.98 -0.54 1.26
N CYS A 58 7.50 -0.12 2.44
CA CYS A 58 8.04 -0.56 3.71
C CYS A 58 7.04 -0.30 4.83
N ILE A 59 7.17 -1.09 5.90
CA ILE A 59 6.42 -0.88 7.14
C ILE A 59 7.36 -1.06 8.33
N GLY A 60 7.05 -0.38 9.41
CA GLY A 60 7.70 -0.60 10.70
C GLY A 60 7.06 -1.77 11.45
N SER A 61 7.20 -1.77 12.77
CA SER A 61 6.58 -2.78 13.63
C SER A 61 5.19 -2.33 14.06
N SER A 62 4.28 -3.31 14.26
CA SER A 62 2.90 -3.07 14.73
C SER A 62 2.10 -2.19 13.77
N VAL A 63 1.93 -2.67 12.56
CA VAL A 63 1.13 -2.02 11.52
C VAL A 63 -0.13 -2.83 11.29
N HIS A 64 -1.29 -2.20 11.44
CA HIS A 64 -2.58 -2.86 11.32
C HIS A 64 -3.58 -1.99 10.58
N PHE A 65 -4.25 -2.60 9.63
CA PHE A 65 -5.42 -2.01 8.96
C PHE A 65 -6.64 -2.87 9.29
N GLU A 66 -7.71 -2.22 9.75
CA GLU A 66 -9.00 -2.88 9.79
C GLU A 66 -9.51 -3.10 8.38
N PRO A 67 -10.26 -4.18 8.11
CA PRO A 67 -10.80 -4.37 6.77
C PRO A 67 -11.91 -3.33 6.47
N ASN A 68 -12.10 -2.91 5.25
CA ASN A 68 -11.28 -3.31 4.11
C ASN A 68 -10.24 -2.23 3.86
N PHE A 69 -9.00 -2.66 3.62
CA PHE A 69 -7.95 -1.76 3.16
C PHE A 69 -7.82 -1.88 1.64
N ARG A 70 -7.67 -0.75 0.97
CA ARG A 70 -7.42 -0.71 -0.47
C ARG A 70 -6.33 0.31 -0.77
N CYS A 71 -5.49 0.01 -1.74
CA CYS A 71 -4.53 0.97 -2.27
C CYS A 71 -4.47 0.84 -3.79
N GLU A 72 -3.89 1.83 -4.46
CA GLU A 72 -3.77 1.77 -5.91
C GLU A 72 -2.67 0.79 -6.33
N PHE A 73 -1.47 0.95 -5.80
CA PHE A 73 -0.32 0.11 -6.14
C PHE A 73 0.31 -0.54 -4.92
N GLY A 74 0.49 0.21 -3.84
CA GLY A 74 1.19 -0.20 -2.64
C GLY A 74 2.68 0.16 -2.63
N PHE A 75 3.36 0.13 -3.77
CA PHE A 75 4.81 0.34 -3.83
C PHE A 75 5.26 1.77 -3.50
N ASN A 76 4.36 2.71 -3.38
CA ASN A 76 4.65 4.09 -2.98
C ASN A 76 4.28 4.40 -1.54
N ILE A 77 3.85 3.41 -0.76
CA ILE A 77 3.39 3.61 0.61
C ILE A 77 4.47 3.16 1.58
N SER A 78 4.87 4.05 2.48
CA SER A 78 5.80 3.76 3.57
C SER A 78 5.13 4.12 4.89
N ILE A 79 5.14 3.18 5.84
CA ILE A 79 4.48 3.35 7.14
C ILE A 79 5.48 3.07 8.24
N GLY A 80 5.51 3.94 9.25
CA GLY A 80 6.38 3.80 10.41
C GLY A 80 5.87 2.78 11.42
N ASN A 81 6.29 2.93 12.68
CA ASN A 81 5.95 2.00 13.75
C ASN A 81 4.61 2.38 14.40
N ASN A 82 3.89 1.37 14.91
CA ASN A 82 2.66 1.57 15.68
C ASN A 82 1.58 2.33 14.91
N PHE A 83 1.23 1.79 13.77
CA PHE A 83 0.20 2.35 12.90
C PHE A 83 -1.10 1.56 13.04
N PHE A 84 -2.21 2.28 13.15
CA PHE A 84 -3.54 1.68 13.12
C PHE A 84 -4.44 2.49 12.20
N ALA A 85 -5.02 1.84 11.22
CA ALA A 85 -6.08 2.44 10.39
C ALA A 85 -7.39 1.72 10.67
N ASN A 86 -8.42 2.51 10.93
CA ASN A 86 -9.77 1.98 11.08
C ASN A 86 -10.31 1.50 9.72
N PHE A 87 -11.51 0.92 9.70
CA PHE A 87 -12.02 0.23 8.52
C PHE A 87 -12.23 1.18 7.33
N ASP A 88 -12.13 0.59 6.13
CA ASP A 88 -12.33 1.24 4.84
C ASP A 88 -11.30 2.34 4.54
N CYS A 89 -10.05 2.09 4.94
CA CYS A 89 -8.93 2.96 4.59
C CYS A 89 -8.56 2.78 3.12
N ILE A 90 -8.48 3.88 2.39
CA ILE A 90 -8.09 3.89 0.97
C ILE A 90 -6.90 4.82 0.80
N MET A 91 -5.83 4.29 0.18
CA MET A 91 -4.63 5.07 -0.13
C MET A 91 -4.32 4.95 -1.62
N LEU A 92 -4.56 6.01 -2.37
CA LEU A 92 -4.28 6.02 -3.82
C LEU A 92 -2.88 6.56 -4.02
N ASP A 93 -1.93 5.65 -4.13
CA ASP A 93 -0.51 5.97 -4.13
C ASP A 93 0.09 6.12 -5.53
N GLY A 94 -0.49 7.02 -6.33
CA GLY A 94 0.11 7.42 -7.61
C GLY A 94 1.45 8.15 -7.42
N ASN A 95 1.72 8.65 -6.22
CA ASN A 95 3.02 9.19 -5.78
C ASN A 95 3.26 8.73 -4.35
N LEU A 96 4.37 9.16 -3.75
CA LEU A 96 4.77 8.70 -2.43
C LEU A 96 3.75 9.11 -1.36
N ILE A 97 3.39 8.16 -0.51
CA ILE A 97 2.66 8.39 0.72
C ILE A 97 3.55 7.89 1.86
N THR A 98 3.93 8.81 2.75
CA THR A 98 4.79 8.49 3.88
C THR A 98 4.05 8.80 5.18
N ILE A 99 3.93 7.79 6.03
CA ILE A 99 3.27 7.92 7.33
C ILE A 99 4.31 7.63 8.42
N GLY A 100 4.41 8.54 9.38
CA GLY A 100 5.36 8.43 10.49
C GLY A 100 4.93 7.43 11.54
N ASP A 101 5.55 7.52 12.72
CA ASP A 101 5.28 6.62 13.83
C ASP A 101 4.05 7.06 14.63
N ASN A 102 3.39 6.10 15.26
CA ASN A 102 2.29 6.34 16.22
C ASN A 102 1.10 7.08 15.61
N VAL A 103 0.76 6.75 14.37
CA VAL A 103 -0.37 7.37 13.65
C VAL A 103 -1.61 6.50 13.77
N LEU A 104 -2.72 7.11 14.13
CA LEU A 104 -4.05 6.49 14.15
C LEU A 104 -4.93 7.20 13.14
N LEU A 105 -5.52 6.44 12.22
CA LEU A 105 -6.49 6.97 11.26
C LEU A 105 -7.88 6.47 11.61
N GLY A 106 -8.85 7.40 11.71
CA GLY A 106 -10.25 7.06 11.82
C GLY A 106 -10.82 6.54 10.50
N PRO A 107 -12.05 6.08 10.50
CA PRO A 107 -12.71 5.62 9.30
C PRO A 107 -12.99 6.76 8.32
#